data_4d62e37d798cf862856cd276a5ed9751
#
_entry.id   4d62e37d798cf862856cd276a5ed9751
#
_cell.length_a   1.000
_cell.length_b   1.000
_cell.length_c   1.000
_cell.angle_alpha   90.00
_cell.angle_beta   90.00
_cell.angle_gamma   90.00
#
_symmetry.space_group_name_H-M   'P 1'
#
loop_
_entity.id
_entity.type
_entity.pdbx_description
1 polymer ?
#
loop_
_entity_poly.entity_id
_entity_poly.type
_entity_poly.pdbx_seq_one_letter_code
_entity_poly.pdbx_strand_id
1 'polypeptide(L)'
;MSFETVTEVEHYTSRLFRFRTTRTNGVDFAAGQFCLIAMPHGKYKRAYSYTNAPNDDFYEFYSIKVPNGPLTSELQKIKPGDNIWVGDRANGTLILDNFVPGKTLWLLSTGTGIAPFVSILRDPKTFEQFENVVVTHTVREVNELAAYQSFVESTPAQLFTSVTQEEYPRKGRLQQFIENGQLFADVGLPMWTPETDRIMLCGSEAFNRDFRAYFADLGFEEGTNKRQGTVLVEKAFVS
;
A
#
# COMPACT_ATOMS: atom_id res chain seq x y z
N MET A 1 22.05 -10.91 -11.63
CA MET A 1 21.53 -9.99 -10.60
C MET A 1 21.54 -8.60 -11.21
N SER A 2 20.38 -7.96 -11.33
CA SER A 2 20.28 -6.64 -11.89
C SER A 2 20.36 -5.60 -10.78
N PHE A 3 21.22 -4.59 -10.98
CA PHE A 3 21.27 -3.42 -10.11
C PHE A 3 20.59 -2.26 -10.82
N GLU A 4 19.78 -1.54 -10.06
CA GLU A 4 19.13 -0.34 -10.53
C GLU A 4 19.78 0.88 -9.86
N THR A 5 19.93 1.96 -10.61
CA THR A 5 20.54 3.20 -10.09
C THR A 5 19.46 4.06 -9.44
N VAL A 6 19.70 4.52 -8.24
CA VAL A 6 18.82 5.47 -7.54
C VAL A 6 18.84 6.79 -8.30
N THR A 7 17.68 7.29 -8.67
CA THR A 7 17.50 8.54 -9.43
C THR A 7 16.98 9.69 -8.55
N GLU A 8 16.19 9.36 -7.52
CA GLU A 8 15.57 10.34 -6.64
C GLU A 8 15.43 9.76 -5.23
N VAL A 9 15.60 10.59 -4.21
CA VAL A 9 15.31 10.28 -2.80
C VAL A 9 14.63 11.48 -2.16
N GLU A 10 13.51 11.25 -1.51
CA GLU A 10 12.73 12.28 -0.81
C GLU A 10 12.39 11.81 0.61
N HIS A 11 12.81 12.57 1.60
CA HIS A 11 12.53 12.32 3.00
C HIS A 11 11.34 13.17 3.47
N TYR A 12 10.24 12.54 3.88
CA TYR A 12 9.03 13.21 4.35
C TYR A 12 9.08 13.51 5.86
N THR A 13 9.59 12.53 6.63
CA THR A 13 9.70 12.65 8.08
C THR A 13 11.03 12.06 8.55
N SER A 14 11.30 12.14 9.85
CA SER A 14 12.43 11.42 10.46
C SER A 14 12.36 9.90 10.23
N ARG A 15 11.19 9.38 9.88
CA ARG A 15 10.93 7.93 9.75
C ARG A 15 10.59 7.47 8.34
N LEU A 16 10.09 8.34 7.47
CA LEU A 16 9.51 7.96 6.18
C LEU A 16 10.25 8.64 5.02
N PHE A 17 10.48 7.90 3.96
CA PHE A 17 11.07 8.39 2.73
C PHE A 17 10.60 7.59 1.51
N ARG A 18 10.68 8.20 0.37
CA ARG A 18 10.45 7.62 -0.95
C ARG A 18 11.76 7.64 -1.73
N PHE A 19 11.93 6.68 -2.62
CA PHE A 19 13.03 6.74 -3.59
C PHE A 19 12.59 6.14 -4.92
N ARG A 20 13.23 6.62 -5.99
CA ARG A 20 13.09 6.09 -7.34
C ARG A 20 14.40 5.50 -7.82
N THR A 21 14.28 4.55 -8.73
CA THR A 21 15.41 3.96 -9.42
C THR A 21 15.13 3.85 -10.92
N THR A 22 16.17 3.60 -11.71
CA THR A 22 16.00 3.10 -13.07
C THR A 22 15.18 1.80 -13.06
N ARG A 23 14.71 1.38 -14.24
CA ARG A 23 14.01 0.10 -14.48
C ARG A 23 14.67 -0.64 -15.65
N THR A 24 15.98 -0.91 -15.51
CA THR A 24 16.77 -1.52 -16.58
C THR A 24 16.54 -3.02 -16.72
N ASN A 25 16.10 -3.68 -15.65
CA ASN A 25 15.77 -5.11 -15.69
C ASN A 25 14.42 -5.42 -16.34
N GLY A 26 13.59 -4.38 -16.59
CA GLY A 26 12.34 -4.51 -17.35
C GLY A 26 11.32 -5.47 -16.75
N VAL A 27 11.30 -5.66 -15.42
CA VAL A 27 10.34 -6.58 -14.78
C VAL A 27 8.92 -6.05 -14.93
N ASP A 28 8.06 -6.85 -15.56
CA ASP A 28 6.64 -6.59 -15.59
C ASP A 28 5.99 -6.89 -14.24
N PHE A 29 5.10 -6.02 -13.80
CA PHE A 29 4.31 -6.19 -12.59
C PHE A 29 2.88 -5.68 -12.77
N ALA A 30 1.96 -6.24 -12.01
CA ALA A 30 0.62 -5.69 -11.86
C ALA A 30 0.60 -4.68 -10.69
N ALA A 31 -0.22 -3.64 -10.81
CA ALA A 31 -0.42 -2.67 -9.73
C ALA A 31 -0.79 -3.38 -8.42
N GLY A 32 -0.15 -2.99 -7.32
CA GLY A 32 -0.31 -3.61 -6.00
C GLY A 32 0.72 -4.68 -5.66
N GLN A 33 1.51 -5.17 -6.62
CA GLN A 33 2.57 -6.14 -6.37
C GLN A 33 3.81 -5.51 -5.71
N PHE A 34 4.72 -6.39 -5.25
CA PHE A 34 6.00 -6.04 -4.66
C PHE A 34 7.16 -6.81 -5.31
N CYS A 35 8.38 -6.33 -5.14
CA CYS A 35 9.61 -7.09 -5.38
C CYS A 35 10.46 -7.18 -4.11
N LEU A 36 11.53 -7.97 -4.18
CA LEU A 36 12.57 -7.96 -3.17
C LEU A 36 13.62 -6.91 -3.52
N ILE A 37 14.06 -6.13 -2.55
CA ILE A 37 15.20 -5.22 -2.71
C ILE A 37 16.30 -5.51 -1.69
N ALA A 38 17.53 -5.14 -2.02
CA ALA A 38 18.70 -5.28 -1.14
C ALA A 38 19.76 -4.23 -1.47
N MET A 39 20.62 -3.94 -0.51
CA MET A 39 21.85 -3.18 -0.78
C MET A 39 22.83 -4.05 -1.61
N PRO A 40 23.73 -3.47 -2.42
CA PRO A 40 24.63 -4.21 -3.31
C PRO A 40 25.48 -5.29 -2.61
N HIS A 41 25.89 -5.01 -1.40
CA HIS A 41 26.68 -5.93 -0.57
C HIS A 41 25.88 -6.47 0.62
N GLY A 42 24.57 -6.21 0.64
CA GLY A 42 23.68 -6.57 1.74
C GLY A 42 23.29 -8.04 1.72
N LYS A 43 23.32 -8.67 2.90
CA LYS A 43 22.84 -10.04 3.08
C LYS A 43 21.30 -10.12 3.16
N TYR A 44 20.63 -8.99 3.40
CA TYR A 44 19.21 -8.96 3.70
C TYR A 44 18.42 -8.45 2.51
N LYS A 45 17.44 -9.26 2.10
CA LYS A 45 16.41 -8.88 1.13
C LYS A 45 15.11 -8.61 1.87
N ARG A 46 14.37 -7.58 1.43
CA ARG A 46 13.04 -7.29 1.98
C ARG A 46 12.07 -6.98 0.85
N ALA A 47 10.82 -7.34 1.08
CA ALA A 47 9.72 -7.02 0.18
C ALA A 47 9.41 -5.53 0.22
N TYR A 48 9.25 -4.93 -0.96
CA TYR A 48 8.86 -3.54 -1.16
C TYR A 48 7.81 -3.46 -2.26
N SER A 49 6.64 -2.97 -1.92
CA SER A 49 5.58 -2.74 -2.90
C SER A 49 5.98 -1.62 -3.84
N TYR A 50 5.71 -1.82 -5.12
CA TYR A 50 5.82 -0.74 -6.09
C TYR A 50 4.78 0.34 -5.75
N THR A 51 5.18 1.60 -5.86
CA THR A 51 4.25 2.74 -5.75
C THR A 51 4.00 3.40 -7.10
N ASN A 52 4.85 3.14 -8.10
CA ASN A 52 4.66 3.62 -9.46
C ASN A 52 3.63 2.79 -10.25
N ALA A 53 3.15 3.33 -11.37
CA ALA A 53 2.29 2.59 -12.29
C ALA A 53 3.07 1.47 -13.01
N PRO A 54 2.40 0.38 -13.43
CA PRO A 54 3.06 -0.71 -14.16
C PRO A 54 3.79 -0.28 -15.44
N ASN A 55 3.31 0.76 -16.10
CA ASN A 55 3.85 1.26 -17.36
C ASN A 55 4.91 2.36 -17.24
N ASP A 56 5.23 2.79 -16.01
CA ASP A 56 6.30 3.77 -15.79
C ASP A 56 7.67 3.18 -16.15
N ASP A 57 8.60 4.02 -16.58
CA ASP A 57 9.98 3.65 -16.98
C ASP A 57 10.96 3.62 -15.80
N PHE A 58 10.47 3.75 -14.57
CA PHE A 58 11.21 3.72 -13.32
C PHE A 58 10.53 2.79 -12.30
N TYR A 59 11.24 2.45 -11.22
CA TYR A 59 10.64 1.91 -10.01
C TYR A 59 10.58 2.96 -8.93
N GLU A 60 9.49 2.99 -8.17
CA GLU A 60 9.31 3.85 -7.00
C GLU A 60 8.91 3.00 -5.79
N PHE A 61 9.51 3.31 -4.66
CA PHE A 61 9.30 2.61 -3.40
C PHE A 61 9.11 3.57 -2.25
N TYR A 62 8.24 3.21 -1.31
CA TYR A 62 8.02 3.91 -0.05
C TYR A 62 8.56 3.10 1.12
N SER A 63 9.36 3.71 1.96
CA SER A 63 10.11 3.04 3.01
C SER A 63 9.98 3.73 4.36
N ILE A 64 10.04 2.90 5.41
CA ILE A 64 10.16 3.34 6.79
C ILE A 64 11.59 3.11 7.30
N LYS A 65 12.14 4.09 8.02
CA LYS A 65 13.44 3.99 8.68
C LYS A 65 13.27 3.24 10.01
N VAL A 66 13.55 1.95 10.00
CA VAL A 66 13.52 1.13 11.22
C VAL A 66 14.87 1.25 11.93
N PRO A 67 14.93 1.73 13.18
CA PRO A 67 16.16 1.77 13.95
C PRO A 67 16.80 0.38 14.02
N ASN A 68 18.10 0.28 13.66
CA ASN A 68 18.84 -0.98 13.58
C ASN A 68 18.27 -2.05 12.63
N GLY A 69 17.36 -1.67 11.74
CA GLY A 69 16.82 -2.57 10.73
C GLY A 69 17.92 -3.03 9.76
N PRO A 70 18.05 -4.34 9.49
CA PRO A 70 19.18 -4.87 8.72
C PRO A 70 19.33 -4.28 7.30
N LEU A 71 18.24 -3.91 6.64
CA LEU A 71 18.23 -3.25 5.35
C LEU A 71 18.04 -1.73 5.50
N THR A 72 17.03 -1.31 6.29
CA THR A 72 16.59 0.08 6.33
C THR A 72 17.62 1.03 6.95
N SER A 73 18.53 0.55 7.81
CA SER A 73 19.64 1.33 8.36
C SER A 73 20.62 1.82 7.28
N GLU A 74 20.78 1.06 6.21
CA GLU A 74 21.58 1.44 5.03
C GLU A 74 20.72 2.14 3.96
N LEU A 75 19.56 1.59 3.67
CA LEU A 75 18.67 2.10 2.63
C LEU A 75 18.26 3.56 2.87
N GLN A 76 18.10 3.98 4.12
CA GLN A 76 17.78 5.38 4.45
C GLN A 76 18.92 6.40 4.11
N LYS A 77 20.12 5.92 3.80
CA LYS A 77 21.30 6.75 3.48
C LYS A 77 21.57 6.85 1.98
N ILE A 78 20.82 6.12 1.16
CA ILE A 78 21.00 6.16 -0.29
C ILE A 78 20.76 7.56 -0.84
N LYS A 79 21.42 7.84 -1.94
CA LYS A 79 21.33 9.11 -2.67
C LYS A 79 21.32 8.85 -4.19
N PRO A 80 20.91 9.81 -5.00
CA PRO A 80 21.02 9.69 -6.45
C PRO A 80 22.43 9.31 -6.89
N GLY A 81 22.51 8.30 -7.79
CA GLY A 81 23.75 7.69 -8.25
C GLY A 81 24.15 6.39 -7.53
N ASP A 82 23.59 6.10 -6.35
CA ASP A 82 23.82 4.82 -5.68
C ASP A 82 23.12 3.68 -6.40
N ASN A 83 23.62 2.47 -6.24
CA ASN A 83 23.00 1.28 -6.79
C ASN A 83 22.30 0.47 -5.70
N ILE A 84 21.13 -0.09 -6.04
CA ILE A 84 20.45 -1.09 -5.23
C ILE A 84 20.10 -2.31 -6.08
N TRP A 85 20.05 -3.48 -5.47
CA TRP A 85 19.54 -4.66 -6.12
C TRP A 85 18.01 -4.64 -6.08
N VAL A 86 17.38 -4.74 -7.24
CA VAL A 86 15.93 -4.92 -7.40
C VAL A 86 15.69 -6.30 -8.00
N GLY A 87 14.82 -7.08 -7.35
CA GLY A 87 14.52 -8.45 -7.77
C GLY A 87 13.91 -8.52 -9.16
N ASP A 88 14.12 -9.64 -9.82
CA ASP A 88 13.68 -9.95 -11.18
C ASP A 88 12.28 -10.58 -11.26
N ARG A 89 11.54 -10.57 -10.16
CA ARG A 89 10.19 -11.11 -10.04
C ARG A 89 9.30 -10.20 -9.22
N ALA A 90 8.13 -9.91 -9.77
CA ALA A 90 7.02 -9.32 -9.03
C ALA A 90 6.23 -10.43 -8.32
N ASN A 91 5.79 -10.14 -7.11
CA ASN A 91 5.04 -11.06 -6.25
C ASN A 91 3.89 -10.29 -5.58
N GLY A 92 3.00 -11.01 -4.93
CA GLY A 92 1.90 -10.42 -4.15
C GLY A 92 0.54 -10.89 -4.63
N THR A 93 -0.45 -10.64 -3.80
CA THR A 93 -1.85 -11.02 -4.04
C THR A 93 -2.77 -9.82 -4.21
N LEU A 94 -2.30 -8.60 -3.90
CA LEU A 94 -3.09 -7.36 -4.00
C LEU A 94 -3.17 -6.88 -5.45
N ILE A 95 -3.75 -7.70 -6.33
CA ILE A 95 -3.97 -7.36 -7.74
C ILE A 95 -5.46 -7.44 -8.07
N LEU A 96 -5.94 -6.57 -8.95
CA LEU A 96 -7.37 -6.47 -9.27
C LEU A 96 -7.92 -7.78 -9.85
N ASP A 97 -7.12 -8.52 -10.60
CA ASP A 97 -7.51 -9.80 -11.23
C ASP A 97 -7.81 -10.92 -10.21
N ASN A 98 -7.39 -10.77 -8.96
CA ASN A 98 -7.69 -11.70 -7.88
C ASN A 98 -9.08 -11.47 -7.24
N PHE A 99 -9.82 -10.47 -7.70
CA PHE A 99 -11.20 -10.24 -7.28
C PHE A 99 -12.23 -10.87 -8.23
N VAL A 100 -13.32 -11.36 -7.66
CA VAL A 100 -14.57 -11.51 -8.41
C VAL A 100 -15.12 -10.10 -8.73
N PRO A 101 -15.97 -9.92 -9.76
CA PRO A 101 -16.54 -8.61 -10.09
C PRO A 101 -17.23 -7.93 -8.90
N GLY A 102 -17.07 -6.62 -8.76
CA GLY A 102 -17.65 -5.79 -7.70
C GLY A 102 -17.83 -4.35 -8.16
N LYS A 103 -18.48 -3.52 -7.33
CA LYS A 103 -18.78 -2.12 -7.65
C LYS A 103 -17.87 -1.15 -6.92
N THR A 104 -17.58 -1.43 -5.66
CA THR A 104 -16.79 -0.54 -4.79
C THR A 104 -15.51 -1.22 -4.35
N LEU A 105 -14.39 -0.57 -4.55
CA LEU A 105 -13.07 -0.99 -4.06
C LEU A 105 -12.71 -0.21 -2.79
N TRP A 106 -12.43 -0.93 -1.71
CA TRP A 106 -11.96 -0.39 -0.45
C TRP A 106 -10.50 -0.77 -0.21
N LEU A 107 -9.64 0.23 -0.13
CA LEU A 107 -8.19 0.09 0.08
C LEU A 107 -7.87 0.51 1.52
N LEU A 108 -7.80 -0.46 2.44
CA LEU A 108 -7.65 -0.20 3.87
C LEU A 108 -6.19 -0.36 4.29
N SER A 109 -5.54 0.73 4.73
CA SER A 109 -4.12 0.74 5.06
C SER A 109 -3.77 1.33 6.42
N THR A 110 -2.62 0.87 6.94
CA THR A 110 -1.94 1.53 8.05
C THR A 110 -0.47 1.78 7.70
N GLY A 111 0.04 2.97 8.06
CA GLY A 111 1.45 3.33 7.84
C GLY A 111 1.90 3.16 6.38
N THR A 112 3.01 2.46 6.16
CA THR A 112 3.53 2.21 4.80
C THR A 112 2.72 1.21 3.99
N GLY A 113 1.67 0.60 4.55
CA GLY A 113 0.71 -0.22 3.82
C GLY A 113 -0.07 0.53 2.74
N ILE A 114 0.02 1.86 2.69
CA ILE A 114 -0.49 2.67 1.59
C ILE A 114 0.25 2.41 0.26
N ALA A 115 1.51 1.94 0.31
CA ALA A 115 2.37 1.81 -0.86
C ALA A 115 1.76 1.02 -2.03
N PRO A 116 1.26 -0.22 -1.88
CA PRO A 116 0.64 -0.95 -2.98
C PRO A 116 -0.60 -0.23 -3.52
N PHE A 117 -1.33 0.49 -2.67
CA PHE A 117 -2.53 1.23 -3.07
C PHE A 117 -2.22 2.45 -3.93
N VAL A 118 -1.07 3.10 -3.71
CA VAL A 118 -0.60 4.17 -4.58
C VAL A 118 -0.38 3.65 -6.01
N SER A 119 0.22 2.47 -6.17
CA SER A 119 0.37 1.83 -7.49
C SER A 119 -0.99 1.50 -8.13
N ILE A 120 -1.93 0.94 -7.34
CA ILE A 120 -3.29 0.62 -7.79
C ILE A 120 -4.02 1.89 -8.26
N LEU A 121 -3.92 3.00 -7.52
CA LEU A 121 -4.55 4.26 -7.89
C LEU A 121 -3.90 4.93 -9.12
N ARG A 122 -2.67 4.58 -9.47
CA ARG A 122 -1.99 5.03 -10.69
C ARG A 122 -2.34 4.19 -11.91
N ASP A 123 -2.95 3.03 -11.73
CA ASP A 123 -3.42 2.20 -12.86
C ASP A 123 -4.84 2.63 -13.26
N PRO A 124 -5.05 3.13 -14.50
CA PRO A 124 -6.37 3.52 -14.99
C PRO A 124 -7.42 2.41 -14.88
N LYS A 125 -7.02 1.15 -14.97
CA LYS A 125 -7.91 -0.02 -14.83
C LYS A 125 -8.70 -0.01 -13.51
N THR A 126 -8.14 0.58 -12.46
CA THR A 126 -8.81 0.69 -11.17
C THR A 126 -10.14 1.43 -11.27
N PHE A 127 -10.13 2.56 -11.98
CA PHE A 127 -11.30 3.41 -12.13
C PHE A 127 -12.20 3.00 -13.31
N GLU A 128 -11.71 2.15 -14.19
CA GLU A 128 -12.51 1.50 -15.23
C GLU A 128 -13.33 0.32 -14.65
N GLN A 129 -12.76 -0.37 -13.66
CA GLN A 129 -13.36 -1.58 -13.08
C GLN A 129 -14.33 -1.28 -11.93
N PHE A 130 -14.10 -0.21 -11.16
CA PHE A 130 -14.90 0.11 -9.97
C PHE A 130 -15.59 1.46 -10.09
N GLU A 131 -16.90 1.48 -9.76
CA GLU A 131 -17.71 2.71 -9.71
C GLU A 131 -17.26 3.64 -8.58
N ASN A 132 -16.87 3.05 -7.44
CA ASN A 132 -16.36 3.77 -6.28
C ASN A 132 -15.02 3.19 -5.82
N VAL A 133 -14.08 4.06 -5.49
CA VAL A 133 -12.80 3.68 -4.87
C VAL A 133 -12.62 4.50 -3.60
N VAL A 134 -12.44 3.81 -2.49
CA VAL A 134 -12.23 4.43 -1.17
C VAL A 134 -10.88 4.00 -0.62
N VAL A 135 -10.07 4.96 -0.22
CA VAL A 135 -8.79 4.74 0.46
C VAL A 135 -8.94 5.13 1.92
N THR A 136 -8.62 4.22 2.84
CA THR A 136 -8.42 4.59 4.23
C THR A 136 -6.95 4.52 4.59
N HIS A 137 -6.44 5.55 5.25
CA HIS A 137 -5.05 5.59 5.69
C HIS A 137 -4.95 6.03 7.15
N THR A 138 -4.64 5.07 8.01
CA THR A 138 -4.41 5.31 9.44
C THR A 138 -2.92 5.38 9.73
N VAL A 139 -2.48 6.48 10.34
CA VAL A 139 -1.07 6.72 10.70
C VAL A 139 -0.95 7.06 12.20
N ARG A 140 0.28 7.19 12.69
CA ARG A 140 0.54 7.60 14.07
C ARG A 140 0.51 9.11 14.24
N GLU A 141 1.20 9.81 13.36
CA GLU A 141 1.44 11.26 13.40
C GLU A 141 0.95 11.91 12.11
N VAL A 142 0.48 13.15 12.18
CA VAL A 142 -0.09 13.88 11.04
C VAL A 142 0.91 14.03 9.89
N ASN A 143 2.18 14.23 10.21
CA ASN A 143 3.24 14.40 9.19
C ASN A 143 3.45 13.14 8.34
N GLU A 144 3.03 11.96 8.79
CA GLU A 144 3.12 10.70 8.04
C GLU A 144 2.11 10.65 6.86
N LEU A 145 1.10 11.52 6.83
CA LEU A 145 0.16 11.65 5.72
C LEU A 145 0.77 12.36 4.51
N ALA A 146 1.78 13.19 4.72
CA ALA A 146 2.33 14.11 3.70
C ALA A 146 2.82 13.42 2.43
N ALA A 147 3.24 12.15 2.51
CA ALA A 147 3.85 11.47 1.37
C ALA A 147 2.89 11.27 0.18
N TYR A 148 1.64 10.89 0.46
CA TYR A 148 0.71 10.49 -0.60
C TYR A 148 -0.69 11.10 -0.48
N GLN A 149 -0.99 11.87 0.57
CA GLN A 149 -2.32 12.45 0.73
C GLN A 149 -2.72 13.28 -0.50
N SER A 150 -1.91 14.25 -0.89
CA SER A 150 -2.20 15.10 -2.06
C SER A 150 -2.32 14.31 -3.37
N PHE A 151 -1.53 13.23 -3.51
CA PHE A 151 -1.67 12.35 -4.67
C PHE A 151 -3.04 11.66 -4.67
N VAL A 152 -3.44 11.03 -3.57
CA VAL A 152 -4.75 10.34 -3.48
C VAL A 152 -5.90 11.33 -3.71
N GLU A 153 -5.83 12.53 -3.11
CA GLU A 153 -6.82 13.60 -3.29
C GLU A 153 -6.90 14.12 -4.75
N SER A 154 -5.85 13.92 -5.55
CA SER A 154 -5.85 14.26 -6.99
C SER A 154 -6.48 13.19 -7.87
N THR A 155 -6.83 12.03 -7.33
CA THR A 155 -7.49 10.92 -8.03
C THR A 155 -9.01 10.96 -7.82
N PRO A 156 -9.81 10.21 -8.57
CA PRO A 156 -11.25 10.05 -8.29
C PRO A 156 -11.57 9.31 -6.99
N ALA A 157 -10.57 8.75 -6.29
CA ALA A 157 -10.78 8.01 -5.05
C ALA A 157 -11.18 8.95 -3.89
N GLN A 158 -12.05 8.46 -3.02
CA GLN A 158 -12.37 9.11 -1.77
C GLN A 158 -11.32 8.75 -0.71
N LEU A 159 -10.80 9.74 0.01
CA LEU A 159 -9.78 9.54 1.03
C LEU A 159 -10.34 9.74 2.44
N PHE A 160 -10.21 8.73 3.28
CA PHE A 160 -10.49 8.78 4.70
C PHE A 160 -9.19 8.60 5.50
N THR A 161 -8.70 9.64 6.15
CA THR A 161 -7.51 9.59 6.99
C THR A 161 -7.85 9.59 8.46
N SER A 162 -7.06 8.87 9.27
CA SER A 162 -7.12 8.94 10.73
C SER A 162 -5.73 8.90 11.36
N VAL A 163 -5.59 9.54 12.52
CA VAL A 163 -4.32 9.65 13.25
C VAL A 163 -4.49 9.13 14.67
N THR A 164 -3.53 8.36 15.18
CA THR A 164 -3.70 7.66 16.46
C THR A 164 -2.99 8.30 17.63
N GLN A 165 -1.95 9.10 17.44
CA GLN A 165 -1.09 9.62 18.51
C GLN A 165 -1.11 11.15 18.66
N GLU A 166 -1.74 11.86 17.76
CA GLU A 166 -1.84 13.33 17.79
C GLU A 166 -3.28 13.80 17.70
N GLU A 167 -3.52 15.08 18.02
CA GLU A 167 -4.81 15.71 17.78
C GLU A 167 -5.06 15.84 16.29
N TYR A 168 -6.19 15.32 15.85
CA TYR A 168 -6.62 15.27 14.45
C TYR A 168 -8.15 15.17 14.41
N PRO A 169 -8.85 15.68 13.39
CA PRO A 169 -10.32 15.58 13.28
C PRO A 169 -10.84 14.14 13.40
N ARG A 170 -10.09 13.16 12.89
CA ARG A 170 -10.38 11.73 13.04
C ARG A 170 -9.28 11.06 13.86
N LYS A 171 -9.25 11.35 15.17
CA LYS A 171 -8.29 10.74 16.09
C LYS A 171 -8.78 9.37 16.52
N GLY A 172 -8.06 8.33 16.11
CA GLY A 172 -8.40 6.95 16.47
C GLY A 172 -7.96 5.91 15.45
N ARG A 173 -8.29 4.66 15.74
CA ARG A 173 -8.10 3.54 14.81
C ARG A 173 -9.29 3.41 13.87
N LEU A 174 -9.08 2.88 12.69
CA LEU A 174 -10.13 2.69 11.68
C LEU A 174 -11.35 1.92 12.22
N GLN A 175 -11.14 0.90 13.06
CA GLN A 175 -12.21 0.11 13.66
C GLN A 175 -13.26 0.97 14.37
N GLN A 176 -12.83 2.00 15.12
CA GLN A 176 -13.73 2.90 15.84
C GLN A 176 -14.67 3.67 14.91
N PHE A 177 -14.17 4.08 13.74
CA PHE A 177 -14.93 4.82 12.74
C PHE A 177 -15.88 3.91 11.93
N ILE A 178 -15.58 2.61 11.87
CA ILE A 178 -16.47 1.60 11.32
C ILE A 178 -17.61 1.32 12.31
N GLU A 179 -17.26 1.04 13.55
CA GLU A 179 -18.23 0.68 14.64
C GLU A 179 -19.26 1.77 14.89
N ASN A 180 -18.84 3.04 14.85
CA ASN A 180 -19.73 4.19 15.04
C ASN A 180 -20.39 4.70 13.75
N GLY A 181 -20.11 4.08 12.60
CA GLY A 181 -20.68 4.41 11.30
C GLY A 181 -20.10 5.66 10.61
N GLN A 182 -19.14 6.35 11.24
CA GLN A 182 -18.57 7.59 10.72
C GLN A 182 -17.85 7.39 9.38
N LEU A 183 -17.13 6.27 9.19
CA LEU A 183 -16.48 5.99 7.92
C LEU A 183 -17.47 6.07 6.75
N PHE A 184 -18.58 5.37 6.88
CA PHE A 184 -19.59 5.27 5.82
C PHE A 184 -20.33 6.60 5.59
N ALA A 185 -20.63 7.31 6.67
CA ALA A 185 -21.25 8.63 6.61
C ALA A 185 -20.35 9.66 5.90
N ASP A 186 -19.05 9.67 6.22
CA ASP A 186 -18.08 10.61 5.65
C ASP A 186 -17.82 10.36 4.15
N VAL A 187 -17.83 9.10 3.71
CA VAL A 187 -17.64 8.76 2.29
C VAL A 187 -18.96 8.66 1.52
N GLY A 188 -20.12 8.79 2.19
CA GLY A 188 -21.44 8.77 1.55
C GLY A 188 -21.81 7.42 0.93
N LEU A 189 -21.28 6.33 1.45
CA LEU A 189 -21.56 4.97 0.97
C LEU A 189 -22.19 4.14 2.08
N PRO A 190 -23.01 3.12 1.73
CA PRO A 190 -23.55 2.19 2.71
C PRO A 190 -22.43 1.32 3.33
N MET A 191 -22.77 0.64 4.43
CA MET A 191 -21.90 -0.40 4.96
C MET A 191 -21.63 -1.46 3.87
N TRP A 192 -20.41 -1.95 3.80
CA TRP A 192 -19.98 -2.92 2.82
C TRP A 192 -20.69 -4.26 2.91
N THR A 193 -20.84 -4.88 1.74
CA THR A 193 -21.38 -6.22 1.58
C THR A 193 -20.53 -7.05 0.62
N PRO A 194 -20.44 -8.39 0.78
CA PRO A 194 -19.62 -9.21 -0.13
C PRO A 194 -20.17 -9.26 -1.57
N GLU A 195 -21.44 -8.88 -1.79
CA GLU A 195 -22.06 -8.84 -3.11
C GLU A 195 -21.46 -7.72 -3.97
N THR A 196 -21.24 -6.54 -3.39
CA THR A 196 -20.86 -5.32 -4.13
C THR A 196 -19.46 -4.83 -3.86
N ASP A 197 -18.91 -5.13 -2.68
CA ASP A 197 -17.66 -4.52 -2.22
C ASP A 197 -16.46 -5.46 -2.34
N ARG A 198 -15.32 -4.88 -2.64
CA ARG A 198 -14.03 -5.56 -2.74
C ARG A 198 -13.05 -4.88 -1.81
N ILE A 199 -12.36 -5.65 -0.99
CA ILE A 199 -11.54 -5.13 0.11
C ILE A 199 -10.08 -5.52 -0.10
N MET A 200 -9.18 -4.55 -0.07
CA MET A 200 -7.75 -4.79 0.08
C MET A 200 -7.26 -4.33 1.44
N LEU A 201 -6.52 -5.19 2.12
CA LEU A 201 -5.92 -4.91 3.41
C LEU A 201 -4.40 -4.88 3.29
N CYS A 202 -3.77 -3.78 3.64
CA CYS A 202 -2.32 -3.72 3.76
C CYS A 202 -1.92 -2.90 5.00
N GLY A 203 -1.38 -3.58 6.00
CA GLY A 203 -1.02 -2.94 7.25
C GLY A 203 -0.21 -3.83 8.17
N SER A 204 -0.19 -3.48 9.46
CA SER A 204 0.47 -4.28 10.48
C SER A 204 -0.17 -5.67 10.61
N GLU A 205 0.58 -6.62 11.17
CA GLU A 205 0.06 -7.99 11.39
C GLU A 205 -1.22 -8.00 12.23
N ALA A 206 -1.27 -7.19 13.28
CA ALA A 206 -2.46 -7.07 14.12
C ALA A 206 -3.65 -6.50 13.34
N PHE A 207 -3.45 -5.43 12.55
CA PHE A 207 -4.46 -4.84 11.69
C PHE A 207 -5.02 -5.89 10.72
N ASN A 208 -4.15 -6.57 9.99
CA ASN A 208 -4.57 -7.56 9.00
C ASN A 208 -5.30 -8.75 9.64
N ARG A 209 -4.83 -9.24 10.80
CA ARG A 209 -5.47 -10.34 11.54
C ARG A 209 -6.89 -9.95 11.98
N ASP A 210 -7.03 -8.78 12.58
CA ASP A 210 -8.31 -8.34 13.14
C ASP A 210 -9.33 -8.08 12.02
N PHE A 211 -8.90 -7.47 10.89
CA PHE A 211 -9.78 -7.24 9.74
C PHE A 211 -10.09 -8.51 8.94
N ARG A 212 -9.17 -9.49 8.87
CA ARG A 212 -9.50 -10.81 8.30
C ARG A 212 -10.65 -11.48 9.03
N ALA A 213 -10.59 -11.50 10.36
CA ALA A 213 -11.67 -12.06 11.18
C ALA A 213 -12.98 -11.29 10.95
N TYR A 214 -12.92 -9.96 11.02
CA TYR A 214 -14.09 -9.11 10.81
C TYR A 214 -14.75 -9.33 9.44
N PHE A 215 -13.99 -9.38 8.34
CA PHE A 215 -14.56 -9.60 7.01
C PHE A 215 -15.04 -11.03 6.81
N ALA A 216 -14.37 -12.04 7.41
CA ALA A 216 -14.86 -13.42 7.38
C ALA A 216 -16.22 -13.56 8.08
N ASP A 217 -16.43 -12.89 9.21
CA ASP A 217 -17.72 -12.86 9.94
C ASP A 217 -18.84 -12.20 9.12
N LEU A 218 -18.47 -11.27 8.21
CA LEU A 218 -19.41 -10.65 7.27
C LEU A 218 -19.62 -11.45 5.97
N GLY A 219 -19.01 -12.64 5.84
CA GLY A 219 -19.16 -13.50 4.66
C GLY A 219 -18.25 -13.16 3.48
N PHE A 220 -17.23 -12.31 3.67
CA PHE A 220 -16.22 -12.08 2.65
C PHE A 220 -15.26 -13.27 2.56
N GLU A 221 -14.84 -13.61 1.34
CA GLU A 221 -13.91 -14.71 1.07
C GLU A 221 -12.53 -14.18 0.67
N GLU A 222 -11.47 -14.68 1.33
CA GLU A 222 -10.09 -14.29 0.98
C GLU A 222 -9.67 -14.91 -0.36
N GLY A 223 -9.27 -14.04 -1.29
CA GLY A 223 -8.73 -14.41 -2.60
C GLY A 223 -7.22 -14.69 -2.54
N THR A 224 -6.75 -15.38 -3.55
CA THR A 224 -5.33 -15.74 -3.75
C THR A 224 -5.00 -15.71 -5.24
N ASN A 225 -3.73 -15.84 -5.61
CA ASN A 225 -3.33 -15.98 -7.03
C ASN A 225 -3.89 -17.24 -7.73
N LYS A 226 -4.60 -18.11 -7.03
CA LYS A 226 -5.23 -19.32 -7.57
C LYS A 226 -6.75 -19.30 -7.55
N ARG A 227 -7.35 -18.44 -6.75
CA ARG A 227 -8.79 -18.32 -6.56
C ARG A 227 -9.14 -16.87 -6.29
N GLN A 228 -10.01 -16.32 -7.09
CA GLN A 228 -10.59 -15.00 -6.84
C GLN A 228 -11.39 -14.99 -5.53
N GLY A 229 -11.45 -13.81 -4.90
CA GLY A 229 -12.19 -13.59 -3.67
C GLY A 229 -12.82 -12.21 -3.61
N THR A 230 -13.34 -11.85 -2.45
CA THR A 230 -13.91 -10.53 -2.16
C THR A 230 -13.01 -9.70 -1.24
N VAL A 231 -12.03 -10.34 -0.57
CA VAL A 231 -10.99 -9.66 0.23
C VAL A 231 -9.60 -10.16 -0.14
N LEU A 232 -8.63 -9.26 -0.25
CA LEU A 232 -7.22 -9.56 -0.48
C LEU A 232 -6.38 -8.96 0.64
N VAL A 233 -5.36 -9.68 1.11
CA VAL A 233 -4.60 -9.25 2.29
C VAL A 233 -3.11 -9.44 2.07
N GLU A 234 -2.33 -8.39 2.39
CA GLU A 234 -0.87 -8.44 2.39
C GLU A 234 -0.28 -7.72 3.60
N LYS A 235 0.85 -8.21 4.12
CA LYS A 235 1.54 -7.55 5.23
C LYS A 235 2.38 -6.39 4.72
N ALA A 236 2.26 -5.20 5.33
CA ALA A 236 3.11 -4.05 5.04
C ALA A 236 4.58 -4.28 5.46
N PHE A 237 4.81 -5.19 6.42
CA PHE A 237 6.14 -5.51 6.95
C PHE A 237 6.28 -7.01 7.20
N VAL A 238 7.46 -7.53 6.85
CA VAL A 238 7.96 -8.81 7.37
C VAL A 238 9.09 -8.44 8.33
N SER A 239 8.85 -8.59 9.63
CA SER A 239 9.84 -8.42 10.69
C SER A 239 10.93 -9.49 10.59
#